data_f120405e88b7df797184b20d9abbc179
#
_entry.id   f120405e88b7df797184b20d9abbc179
#
_cell.length_a   1.000
_cell.length_b   1.000
_cell.length_c   1.000
_cell.angle_alpha   90.00
_cell.angle_beta   90.00
_cell.angle_gamma   90.00
#
_symmetry.space_group_name_H-M   'P 1'
#
loop_
_entity.id
_entity.type
_entity.pdbx_description
1 polymer ?
#
loop_
_entity_poly.entity_id
_entity_poly.type
_entity_poly.pdbx_seq_one_letter_code
_entity_poly.pdbx_strand_id
1 'polypeptide(L)' 'MIAHHFGTDEIPRQCITPGDYVIHDGRTYIASVNNIKKHRLYIRDLTTQRCITDCMVKVWLNRNGLPAKAESW' A
#
# COMPACT_ATOMS: atom_id res chain seq x y z
N MET A 1 4.93 -13.24 -0.28
CA MET A 1 4.41 -13.20 1.09
C MET A 1 5.31 -12.37 1.97
N ILE A 2 4.75 -11.60 2.87
CA ILE A 2 5.54 -10.84 3.82
C ILE A 2 5.94 -11.77 4.95
N ALA A 3 7.22 -12.10 5.03
CA ALA A 3 7.72 -13.02 6.03
C ALA A 3 7.68 -12.42 7.44
N HIS A 4 7.91 -11.11 7.54
CA HIS A 4 7.92 -10.41 8.82
C HIS A 4 7.10 -9.13 8.68
N HIS A 5 6.04 -9.06 9.45
CA HIS A 5 5.24 -7.83 9.51
C HIS A 5 5.14 -7.40 10.97
N PHE A 6 5.15 -6.10 11.19
CA PHE A 6 5.18 -5.49 12.50
C PHE A 6 3.91 -4.70 12.76
N GLY A 7 2.79 -5.23 12.28
CA GLY A 7 1.50 -4.60 12.43
C GLY A 7 1.11 -3.79 11.22
N THR A 8 0.02 -3.06 11.36
CA THR A 8 -0.56 -2.24 10.31
C THR A 8 -0.85 -0.85 10.84
N ASP A 9 -0.98 0.11 9.95
CA ASP A 9 -1.35 1.46 10.31
C ASP A 9 -2.14 2.07 9.17
N GLU A 10 -2.94 3.07 9.47
CA GLU A 10 -3.64 3.84 8.45
C GLU A 10 -2.92 5.17 8.25
N ILE A 11 -2.58 5.47 7.01
CA ILE A 11 -1.91 6.70 6.66
C ILE A 11 -2.67 7.40 5.54
N PRO A 12 -2.49 8.71 5.36
CA PRO A 12 -3.13 9.41 4.26
C PRO A 12 -2.73 8.80 2.91
N ARG A 13 -3.70 8.70 2.00
CA ARG A 13 -3.45 8.13 0.68
C ARG A 13 -2.28 8.80 -0.02
N GLN A 14 -2.17 10.11 0.09
CA GLN A 14 -1.09 10.85 -0.57
C GLN A 14 0.31 10.53 -0.05
N CYS A 15 0.39 9.90 1.11
CA CYS A 15 1.68 9.50 1.70
C CYS A 15 2.15 8.13 1.23
N ILE A 16 1.33 7.41 0.48
CA ILE A 16 1.70 6.10 -0.05
C ILE A 16 2.68 6.29 -1.19
N THR A 17 3.77 5.53 -1.18
CA THR A 17 4.77 5.55 -2.25
C THR A 17 4.79 4.23 -3.01
N PRO A 18 5.23 4.22 -4.28
CA PRO A 18 5.30 2.96 -5.04
C PRO A 18 6.13 1.92 -4.30
N GLY A 19 5.61 0.69 -4.29
CA GLY A 19 6.25 -0.42 -3.61
C GLY A 19 5.72 -0.69 -2.20
N ASP A 20 4.94 0.21 -1.62
CA ASP A 20 4.37 -0.01 -0.30
C ASP A 20 3.36 -1.15 -0.34
N TYR A 21 3.35 -1.97 0.72
CA TYR A 21 2.33 -3.00 0.88
C TYR A 21 1.07 -2.40 1.48
N VAL A 22 -0.01 -2.48 0.73
CA VAL A 22 -1.31 -1.87 1.07
C VAL A 22 -2.33 -2.96 1.31
N ILE A 23 -3.18 -2.77 2.31
CA ILE A 23 -4.28 -3.69 2.60
C ILE A 23 -5.59 -3.05 2.13
N HIS A 24 -6.31 -3.77 1.28
CA HIS A 24 -7.59 -3.31 0.75
C HIS A 24 -8.55 -4.49 0.69
N ASP A 25 -9.73 -4.35 1.31
CA ASP A 25 -10.73 -5.42 1.39
C ASP A 25 -10.15 -6.73 1.92
N GLY A 26 -9.27 -6.64 2.92
CA GLY A 26 -8.67 -7.82 3.54
C GLY A 26 -7.57 -8.50 2.72
N ARG A 27 -7.17 -7.92 1.60
CA ARG A 27 -6.11 -8.46 0.75
C ARG A 27 -4.93 -7.51 0.69
N THR A 28 -3.74 -8.07 0.53
CA THR A 28 -2.50 -7.29 0.42
C THR A 28 -2.17 -7.04 -1.05
N TYR A 29 -1.92 -5.78 -1.36
CA TYR A 29 -1.51 -5.33 -2.70
C TYR A 29 -0.21 -4.56 -2.60
N ILE A 30 0.40 -4.29 -3.75
CA ILE A 30 1.58 -3.44 -3.85
C ILE A 30 1.17 -2.14 -4.52
N ALA A 31 1.51 -1.01 -3.91
CA ALA A 31 1.23 0.29 -4.49
C ALA A 31 2.04 0.47 -5.78
N SER A 32 1.38 0.93 -6.82
CA SER A 32 1.98 1.09 -8.14
C SER A 32 2.20 2.56 -8.47
N VAL A 33 1.12 3.31 -8.66
CA VAL A 33 1.18 4.73 -8.98
C VAL A 33 0.27 5.49 -8.04
N ASN A 34 0.77 6.57 -7.46
CA ASN A 34 -0.06 7.45 -6.64
C ASN A 34 -0.25 8.77 -7.36
N ASN A 35 -1.40 8.93 -8.01
CA ASN A 35 -1.73 10.16 -8.71
C ASN A 35 -2.38 11.13 -7.73
N ILE A 36 -1.56 11.98 -7.12
CA ILE A 36 -2.00 12.89 -6.06
C ILE A 36 -2.98 13.92 -6.60
N LYS A 37 -2.75 14.43 -7.78
CA LYS A 37 -3.64 15.44 -8.37
C LYS A 37 -5.04 14.93 -8.59
N LYS A 38 -5.18 13.68 -9.01
CA LYS A 38 -6.48 13.08 -9.28
C LYS A 38 -7.04 12.32 -8.09
N HIS A 39 -6.33 12.32 -6.96
CA HIS A 39 -6.73 11.61 -5.74
C HIS A 39 -6.97 10.13 -5.99
N ARG A 40 -6.07 9.49 -6.75
CA ARG A 40 -6.18 8.08 -7.09
C ARG A 40 -4.88 7.35 -6.79
N LEU A 41 -5.00 6.29 -6.01
CA LEU A 41 -3.89 5.40 -5.74
C LEU A 41 -4.14 4.09 -6.46
N TYR A 42 -3.22 3.69 -7.33
CA TYR A 42 -3.32 2.42 -8.03
C TYR A 42 -2.51 1.37 -7.30
N ILE A 43 -3.16 0.25 -7.01
CA ILE A 43 -2.54 -0.89 -6.32
C ILE A 43 -2.74 -2.13 -7.18
N ARG A 44 -1.86 -3.12 -7.00
CA ARG A 44 -1.92 -4.35 -7.78
C ARG A 44 -1.44 -5.54 -6.97
N ASP A 45 -1.90 -6.72 -7.37
CA ASP A 45 -1.30 -7.99 -6.97
C ASP A 45 -0.98 -8.79 -8.22
N LEU A 46 -0.80 -10.10 -8.11
CA LEU A 46 -0.41 -10.92 -9.26
C LEU A 46 -1.49 -11.02 -10.34
N THR A 47 -2.75 -10.81 -9.98
CA THR A 47 -3.86 -11.05 -10.89
C THR A 47 -4.81 -9.87 -11.05
N THR A 48 -4.72 -8.87 -10.17
CA THR A 48 -5.73 -7.84 -10.07
C THR A 48 -5.10 -6.47 -9.91
N GLN A 49 -5.72 -5.47 -10.52
CA GLN A 49 -5.40 -4.07 -10.31
C GLN A 49 -6.61 -3.37 -9.73
N ARG A 50 -6.36 -2.46 -8.79
CA ARG A 50 -7.43 -1.70 -8.14
C ARG A 50 -7.03 -0.23 -8.04
N CYS A 51 -8.03 0.62 -7.85
CA CYS A 51 -7.82 2.04 -7.65
C CYS A 51 -8.49 2.42 -6.32
N ILE A 52 -7.74 3.07 -5.45
CA ILE A 52 -8.25 3.53 -4.16
C ILE A 52 -8.39 5.04 -4.20
N THR A 53 -9.56 5.52 -3.79
CA THR A 53 -9.83 6.96 -3.68
C THR A 53 -10.05 7.39 -2.22
N ASP A 54 -9.99 6.46 -1.28
CA ASP A 54 -10.19 6.73 0.15
C ASP A 54 -9.13 7.69 0.67
N CYS A 55 -9.49 8.51 1.64
CA CYS A 55 -8.57 9.47 2.24
C CYS A 55 -7.46 8.78 3.03
N MET A 56 -7.79 7.68 3.70
CA MET A 56 -6.86 6.91 4.52
C MET A 56 -6.72 5.51 3.95
N VAL A 57 -5.52 4.97 4.02
CA VAL A 57 -5.20 3.66 3.47
C VAL A 57 -4.42 2.87 4.51
N LYS A 58 -4.78 1.61 4.69
CA LYS A 58 -4.09 0.73 5.63
C LYS A 58 -2.87 0.12 4.96
N VAL A 59 -1.74 0.15 5.66
CA VAL A 59 -0.47 -0.39 5.15
C VAL A 59 0.14 -1.34 6.17
N TRP A 60 0.96 -2.26 5.69
CA TRP A 60 1.82 -3.07 6.55
C TRP A 60 3.02 -2.24 6.99
N LEU A 61 3.48 -2.47 8.22
CA LEU A 61 4.63 -1.75 8.76
C LEU A 61 5.86 -2.66 8.79
N ASN A 62 7.04 -2.03 8.67
CA ASN A 62 8.32 -2.71 8.88
C ASN A 62 8.74 -2.57 10.34
N ARG A 63 9.94 -3.10 10.69
CA ARG A 63 10.42 -3.08 12.07
C ARG A 63 10.61 -1.67 12.63
N ASN A 64 10.75 -0.68 11.77
CA ASN A 64 10.97 0.72 12.17
C ASN A 64 9.65 1.50 12.29
N GLY A 65 8.51 0.84 12.11
CA GLY A 65 7.21 1.49 12.16
C GLY A 65 6.87 2.28 10.91
N LEU A 66 7.60 2.08 9.84
CA LEU A 66 7.35 2.72 8.55
C LEU A 66 6.68 1.74 7.59
N PRO A 67 6.02 2.22 6.52
CA PRO A 67 5.40 1.31 5.56
C PRO A 67 6.41 0.33 4.99
N ALA A 68 6.05 -0.95 5.02
CA ALA A 68 6.90 -2.00 4.45
C ALA A 68 6.87 -1.92 2.94
N LYS A 69 8.02 -2.16 2.30
CA LYS A 69 8.14 -2.07 0.85
C LYS A 69 8.47 -3.42 0.24
N ALA A 70 7.97 -3.62 -0.97
CA ALA A 70 8.36 -4.77 -1.78
C ALA A 70 9.82 -4.63 -2.19
N GLU A 71 10.58 -5.72 -2.07
CA GLU A 71 12.01 -5.69 -2.39
C GLU A 71 12.26 -5.69 -3.89
N SER A 72 11.36 -6.32 -4.62
CA SER A 72 11.54 -6.48 -6.05
C SER A 72 10.20 -6.29 -6.74
N TRP A 73 10.09 -5.19 -7.46
CA TRP A 73 8.79 -4.90 -8.01
C TRP A 73 8.84 -4.07 -9.28
#